data_dc989d7b36b1a16aa6450f570a260c00
#
_entry.id   dc989d7b36b1a16aa6450f570a260c00
#
_cell.length_a   1.000
_cell.length_b   1.000
_cell.length_c   1.000
_cell.angle_alpha   90.00
_cell.angle_beta   90.00
_cell.angle_gamma   90.00
#
_symmetry.space_group_name_H-M   'P 1'
#
loop_
_entity.id
_entity.type
_entity.pdbx_description
1 polymer ?
#
loop_
_entity_poly.entity_id
_entity_poly.type
_entity_poly.pdbx_seq_one_letter_code
_entity_poly.pdbx_strand_id
1 'polypeptide(L)'
;MTDCMAKVDAAATNSPGLSGSPILFIHYGPAHYLRWTLAVARRLNPAKRIFLLGDATNSRSARGVAGFIDFESLSGTQKEREFHRVFQVIQGEKHRFNKANGVEFWLKFVFRRWFLIEAFLERESLDAFWTFDSDTLVLGNLCEREGRFSDFEATTQCKDQCLNGWVGSRSLVSRYTQSILDQFSDEAYLQVQREKLKVHAGLSFNEMDSFAEFRRREFVKTWHGEKSIDGEIFDDALAFTESFEVATEKVLGKTATKRLWTDGESIFAKCKANRDFVRLLTCNMSWMPDYMWRRIMAVAKGGGNGLRVAGRGLRMSNLVEISMVEPVIDRLFRKTKMLIWKVRRGF
;
A
#
# COMPACT_ATOMS: atom_id res chain seq x y z
N MET A 1 -35.88 6.59 -28.18
CA MET A 1 -34.47 6.68 -27.81
C MET A 1 -34.36 6.03 -26.45
N THR A 2 -33.96 4.80 -26.44
CA THR A 2 -34.11 3.83 -25.35
C THR A 2 -32.91 3.91 -24.42
N ASP A 3 -33.26 4.11 -23.18
CA ASP A 3 -32.41 4.15 -21.98
C ASP A 3 -31.62 2.85 -21.81
N CYS A 4 -30.31 2.90 -21.99
CA CYS A 4 -29.41 1.78 -21.73
C CYS A 4 -28.64 2.10 -20.43
N MET A 5 -29.37 2.15 -19.32
CA MET A 5 -28.75 2.10 -17.99
C MET A 5 -28.13 0.71 -17.81
N ALA A 6 -26.81 0.66 -17.88
CA ALA A 6 -26.02 -0.50 -17.52
C ALA A 6 -26.30 -0.82 -16.04
N LYS A 7 -27.02 -1.91 -15.79
CA LYS A 7 -27.11 -2.51 -14.46
C LYS A 7 -25.70 -2.92 -14.04
N VAL A 8 -25.12 -2.16 -13.13
CA VAL A 8 -23.95 -2.57 -12.37
C VAL A 8 -24.39 -3.76 -11.52
N ASP A 9 -23.78 -4.90 -11.73
CA ASP A 9 -24.04 -6.12 -10.95
C ASP A 9 -23.80 -5.87 -9.46
N ALA A 10 -24.89 -5.59 -8.76
CA ALA A 10 -24.95 -5.46 -7.29
C ALA A 10 -24.76 -6.82 -6.57
N ALA A 11 -24.26 -7.84 -7.26
CA ALA A 11 -24.22 -9.22 -6.76
C ALA A 11 -23.12 -9.52 -5.73
N ALA A 12 -22.30 -8.53 -5.34
CA ALA A 12 -21.19 -8.78 -4.41
C ALA A 12 -21.44 -8.35 -2.95
N THR A 13 -22.62 -7.81 -2.61
CA THR A 13 -22.81 -7.09 -1.34
C THR A 13 -23.47 -7.91 -0.21
N ASN A 14 -24.01 -9.10 -0.46
CA ASN A 14 -24.73 -9.86 0.56
C ASN A 14 -24.42 -11.37 0.56
N SER A 15 -23.16 -11.76 0.52
CA SER A 15 -22.80 -13.15 0.84
C SER A 15 -22.86 -13.34 2.35
N PRO A 16 -23.67 -14.29 2.87
CA PRO A 16 -23.72 -14.59 4.30
C PRO A 16 -22.34 -15.11 4.76
N GLY A 17 -21.72 -14.42 5.71
CA GLY A 17 -20.43 -14.81 6.30
C GLY A 17 -19.30 -13.81 6.17
N LEU A 18 -19.46 -12.68 5.46
CA LEU A 18 -18.45 -11.63 5.45
C LEU A 18 -18.56 -10.76 6.71
N SER A 19 -17.47 -10.64 7.47
CA SER A 19 -17.42 -9.95 8.75
C SER A 19 -16.31 -8.92 8.84
N GLY A 20 -16.50 -7.93 9.72
CA GLY A 20 -15.50 -6.91 10.03
C GLY A 20 -15.31 -5.85 8.94
N SER A 21 -14.33 -5.01 9.17
CA SER A 21 -14.02 -3.87 8.31
C SER A 21 -13.41 -4.33 6.98
N PRO A 22 -13.81 -3.75 5.83
CA PRO A 22 -13.29 -4.14 4.52
C PRO A 22 -11.81 -3.79 4.35
N ILE A 23 -11.18 -4.41 3.36
CA ILE A 23 -9.84 -4.03 2.88
C ILE A 23 -9.99 -3.24 1.59
N LEU A 24 -9.45 -2.03 1.55
CA LEU A 24 -9.44 -1.16 0.39
C LEU A 24 -8.05 -1.08 -0.21
N PHE A 25 -7.96 -1.29 -1.51
CA PHE A 25 -6.81 -0.93 -2.32
C PHE A 25 -7.22 0.18 -3.28
N ILE A 26 -6.32 1.13 -3.54
CA ILE A 26 -6.55 2.17 -4.52
C ILE A 26 -5.39 2.23 -5.50
N HIS A 27 -5.68 2.26 -6.81
CA HIS A 27 -4.65 2.24 -7.83
C HIS A 27 -5.09 2.96 -9.10
N TYR A 28 -4.15 3.69 -9.73
CA TYR A 28 -4.34 4.32 -11.03
C TYR A 28 -3.38 3.73 -12.06
N GLY A 29 -3.92 3.44 -13.23
CA GLY A 29 -3.17 2.93 -14.37
C GLY A 29 -2.90 1.42 -14.31
N PRO A 30 -2.35 0.84 -15.39
CA PRO A 30 -2.13 -0.58 -15.47
C PRO A 30 -0.97 -1.03 -14.59
N ALA A 31 -1.21 -2.04 -13.74
CA ALA A 31 -0.17 -2.70 -12.96
C ALA A 31 -0.39 -4.21 -12.92
N HIS A 32 0.63 -4.96 -13.35
CA HIS A 32 0.55 -6.42 -13.44
C HIS A 32 0.53 -7.10 -12.06
N TYR A 33 1.08 -6.46 -11.03
CA TYR A 33 1.11 -7.00 -9.67
C TYR A 33 -0.24 -6.90 -8.94
N LEU A 34 -1.17 -6.04 -9.36
CA LEU A 34 -2.48 -5.89 -8.71
C LEU A 34 -3.20 -7.22 -8.51
N ARG A 35 -3.23 -8.08 -9.53
CA ARG A 35 -3.85 -9.41 -9.42
C ARG A 35 -3.20 -10.27 -8.33
N TRP A 36 -1.91 -10.07 -8.06
CA TRP A 36 -1.20 -10.80 -7.01
C TRP A 36 -1.54 -10.26 -5.63
N THR A 37 -1.51 -8.93 -5.48
CA THR A 37 -1.92 -8.25 -4.25
C THR A 37 -3.32 -8.67 -3.83
N LEU A 38 -4.29 -8.57 -4.74
CA LEU A 38 -5.69 -8.91 -4.46
C LEU A 38 -5.89 -10.40 -4.17
N ALA A 39 -5.21 -11.28 -4.91
CA ALA A 39 -5.31 -12.73 -4.71
C ALA A 39 -4.75 -13.17 -3.35
N VAL A 40 -3.63 -12.60 -2.90
CA VAL A 40 -3.05 -12.87 -1.57
C VAL A 40 -3.98 -12.35 -0.48
N ALA A 41 -4.45 -11.10 -0.60
CA ALA A 41 -5.38 -10.51 0.34
C ALA A 41 -6.65 -11.35 0.49
N ARG A 42 -7.28 -11.78 -0.62
CA ARG A 42 -8.47 -12.64 -0.63
C ARG A 42 -8.22 -13.98 0.04
N ARG A 43 -7.09 -14.62 -0.27
CA ARG A 43 -6.75 -15.92 0.29
C ARG A 43 -6.60 -15.89 1.81
N LEU A 44 -5.90 -14.88 2.32
CA LEU A 44 -5.57 -14.78 3.75
C LEU A 44 -6.67 -14.07 4.57
N ASN A 45 -7.62 -13.43 3.89
CA ASN A 45 -8.76 -12.76 4.50
C ASN A 45 -10.08 -13.17 3.80
N PRO A 46 -10.44 -14.47 3.79
CA PRO A 46 -11.61 -14.97 3.06
C PRO A 46 -12.93 -14.40 3.59
N ALA A 47 -13.00 -14.06 4.88
CA ALA A 47 -14.18 -13.50 5.52
C ALA A 47 -14.34 -11.99 5.33
N LYS A 48 -13.35 -11.28 4.75
CA LYS A 48 -13.44 -9.83 4.55
C LYS A 48 -13.95 -9.45 3.16
N ARG A 49 -14.69 -8.34 3.09
CA ARG A 49 -14.91 -7.65 1.81
C ARG A 49 -13.60 -7.02 1.38
N ILE A 50 -13.24 -7.19 0.12
CA ILE A 50 -12.05 -6.58 -0.47
C ILE A 50 -12.50 -5.74 -1.66
N PHE A 51 -12.06 -4.49 -1.73
CA PHE A 51 -12.38 -3.56 -2.81
C PHE A 51 -11.11 -3.04 -3.46
N LEU A 52 -11.17 -2.89 -4.77
CA LEU A 52 -10.20 -2.14 -5.56
C LEU A 52 -10.89 -0.90 -6.13
N LEU A 53 -10.50 0.27 -5.64
CA LEU A 53 -10.85 1.55 -6.25
C LEU A 53 -9.82 1.82 -7.34
N GLY A 54 -10.26 1.99 -8.58
CA GLY A 54 -9.33 2.11 -9.70
C GLY A 54 -9.95 2.74 -10.95
N ASP A 55 -9.13 2.95 -11.97
CA ASP A 55 -9.62 3.28 -13.30
C ASP A 55 -10.02 2.01 -14.09
N ALA A 56 -10.65 2.19 -15.25
CA ALA A 56 -11.15 1.09 -16.07
C ALA A 56 -10.09 0.02 -16.40
N THR A 57 -8.79 0.37 -16.43
CA THR A 57 -7.70 -0.58 -16.73
C THR A 57 -7.49 -1.61 -15.62
N ASN A 58 -7.98 -1.32 -14.41
CA ASN A 58 -7.79 -2.16 -13.23
C ASN A 58 -8.90 -3.21 -13.04
N SER A 59 -10.06 -3.07 -13.69
CA SER A 59 -11.24 -3.90 -13.48
C SER A 59 -10.95 -5.41 -13.66
N ARG A 60 -10.12 -5.74 -14.65
CA ARG A 60 -9.72 -7.13 -14.92
C ARG A 60 -8.94 -7.75 -13.76
N SER A 61 -8.13 -6.97 -13.04
CA SER A 61 -7.33 -7.45 -11.91
C SER A 61 -8.18 -7.81 -10.69
N ALA A 62 -9.33 -7.17 -10.52
CA ALA A 62 -10.25 -7.42 -9.41
C ALA A 62 -11.18 -8.63 -9.65
N ARG A 63 -11.35 -9.07 -10.90
CA ARG A 63 -12.34 -10.09 -11.27
C ARG A 63 -12.20 -11.38 -10.45
N GLY A 64 -13.26 -11.78 -9.75
CA GLY A 64 -13.36 -12.99 -8.94
C GLY A 64 -12.61 -12.94 -7.59
N VAL A 65 -11.94 -11.85 -7.26
CA VAL A 65 -11.15 -11.71 -6.01
C VAL A 65 -11.51 -10.49 -5.17
N ALA A 66 -11.98 -9.40 -5.80
CA ALA A 66 -12.35 -8.16 -5.12
C ALA A 66 -13.52 -7.48 -5.83
N GLY A 67 -14.30 -6.66 -5.11
CA GLY A 67 -15.22 -5.71 -5.71
C GLY A 67 -14.43 -4.61 -6.43
N PHE A 68 -14.77 -4.32 -7.68
CA PHE A 68 -14.17 -3.23 -8.43
C PHE A 68 -15.08 -1.99 -8.37
N ILE A 69 -14.49 -0.85 -8.07
CA ILE A 69 -15.15 0.45 -8.02
C ILE A 69 -14.39 1.41 -8.92
N ASP A 70 -15.05 1.89 -9.96
CA ASP A 70 -14.47 2.87 -10.88
C ASP A 70 -14.39 4.24 -10.21
N PHE A 71 -13.26 4.94 -10.35
CA PHE A 71 -13.07 6.29 -9.87
C PHE A 71 -14.12 7.27 -10.36
N GLU A 72 -14.54 7.13 -11.62
CA GLU A 72 -15.55 8.01 -12.21
C GLU A 72 -16.87 7.96 -11.43
N SER A 73 -17.21 6.79 -10.87
CA SER A 73 -18.42 6.63 -10.05
C SER A 73 -18.34 7.29 -8.67
N LEU A 74 -17.14 7.69 -8.24
CA LEU A 74 -16.86 8.35 -6.95
C LEU A 74 -16.50 9.83 -7.12
N SER A 75 -16.20 10.24 -8.34
CA SER A 75 -15.71 11.59 -8.66
C SER A 75 -16.82 12.63 -8.62
N GLY A 76 -16.43 13.89 -8.49
CA GLY A 76 -17.32 15.04 -8.59
C GLY A 76 -18.03 15.41 -7.27
N THR A 77 -17.54 14.94 -6.12
CA THR A 77 -18.01 15.46 -4.82
C THR A 77 -17.65 16.93 -4.66
N GLN A 78 -18.35 17.64 -3.76
CA GLN A 78 -18.07 19.06 -3.52
C GLN A 78 -16.62 19.25 -3.04
N LYS A 79 -16.16 18.45 -2.08
CA LYS A 79 -14.79 18.53 -1.56
C LYS A 79 -13.74 18.22 -2.63
N GLU A 80 -13.98 17.23 -3.50
CA GLU A 80 -13.05 16.91 -4.58
C GLU A 80 -12.96 18.05 -5.60
N ARG A 81 -14.08 18.68 -5.97
CA ARG A 81 -14.06 19.88 -6.85
C ARG A 81 -13.28 21.02 -6.19
N GLU A 82 -13.48 21.26 -4.90
CA GLU A 82 -12.73 22.26 -4.13
C GLU A 82 -11.22 21.93 -4.14
N PHE A 83 -10.86 20.67 -3.88
CA PHE A 83 -9.47 20.22 -3.98
C PHE A 83 -8.87 20.52 -5.36
N HIS A 84 -9.60 20.23 -6.43
CA HIS A 84 -9.12 20.55 -7.79
C HIS A 84 -8.90 22.04 -8.03
N ARG A 85 -9.63 22.91 -7.34
CA ARG A 85 -9.51 24.37 -7.42
C ARG A 85 -8.29 24.88 -6.66
N VAL A 86 -7.99 24.33 -5.47
CA VAL A 86 -6.91 24.84 -4.61
C VAL A 86 -5.57 24.15 -4.82
N PHE A 87 -5.57 22.94 -5.39
CA PHE A 87 -4.35 22.14 -5.55
C PHE A 87 -3.30 22.86 -6.39
N GLN A 88 -2.06 22.86 -5.88
CA GLN A 88 -0.87 23.37 -6.57
C GLN A 88 0.26 22.34 -6.45
N VAL A 89 1.06 22.23 -7.50
CA VAL A 89 2.30 21.43 -7.46
C VAL A 89 3.38 22.20 -6.72
N ILE A 90 3.90 21.63 -5.65
CA ILE A 90 5.01 22.20 -4.89
C ILE A 90 6.14 21.15 -4.87
N GLN A 91 7.22 21.46 -5.61
CA GLN A 91 8.34 20.55 -5.78
C GLN A 91 9.66 21.32 -5.85
N GLY A 92 10.73 20.62 -5.45
CA GLY A 92 12.08 21.16 -5.60
C GLY A 92 12.56 21.08 -7.05
N GLU A 93 13.47 21.96 -7.44
CA GLU A 93 13.97 22.11 -8.83
C GLU A 93 14.59 20.82 -9.40
N LYS A 94 15.17 19.97 -8.54
CA LYS A 94 15.81 18.71 -8.91
C LYS A 94 14.89 17.50 -8.81
N HIS A 95 13.64 17.70 -8.38
CA HIS A 95 12.69 16.60 -8.27
C HIS A 95 12.40 16.03 -9.66
N ARG A 96 12.65 14.72 -9.82
CA ARG A 96 12.41 13.99 -11.06
C ARG A 96 11.56 12.76 -10.73
N PHE A 97 10.39 12.74 -11.30
CA PHE A 97 9.48 11.61 -11.15
C PHE A 97 9.20 11.02 -12.52
N ASN A 98 9.74 9.82 -12.77
CA ASN A 98 9.67 9.19 -14.09
C ASN A 98 8.43 8.29 -14.19
N LYS A 99 7.21 8.87 -14.09
CA LYS A 99 5.97 8.16 -14.41
C LYS A 99 5.39 8.67 -15.72
N ALA A 100 4.68 7.79 -16.43
CA ALA A 100 4.13 8.05 -17.76
C ALA A 100 3.26 9.30 -17.85
N ASN A 101 2.55 9.66 -16.78
CA ASN A 101 1.64 10.80 -16.72
C ASN A 101 2.26 12.07 -16.10
N GLY A 102 3.56 12.04 -15.77
CA GLY A 102 4.26 13.17 -15.17
C GLY A 102 4.08 13.33 -13.67
N VAL A 103 4.86 14.26 -13.11
CA VAL A 103 4.93 14.53 -11.66
C VAL A 103 3.64 15.12 -11.13
N GLU A 104 3.08 16.10 -11.85
CA GLU A 104 1.86 16.80 -11.44
C GLU A 104 0.68 15.84 -11.27
N PHE A 105 0.46 15.00 -12.27
CA PHE A 105 -0.61 14.00 -12.22
C PHE A 105 -0.47 13.09 -11.00
N TRP A 106 0.76 12.59 -10.74
CA TRP A 106 0.99 11.69 -9.62
C TRP A 106 0.81 12.39 -8.28
N LEU A 107 1.39 13.58 -8.11
CA LEU A 107 1.21 14.36 -6.88
C LEU A 107 -0.26 14.68 -6.62
N LYS A 108 -1.00 15.06 -7.67
CA LYS A 108 -2.44 15.28 -7.56
C LYS A 108 -3.19 14.02 -7.17
N PHE A 109 -2.83 12.86 -7.75
CA PHE A 109 -3.50 11.60 -7.48
C PHE A 109 -3.31 11.12 -6.04
N VAL A 110 -2.10 11.23 -5.46
CA VAL A 110 -1.86 10.77 -4.08
C VAL A 110 -2.66 11.54 -3.03
N PHE A 111 -2.98 12.80 -3.29
CA PHE A 111 -3.93 13.57 -2.46
C PHE A 111 -5.39 13.23 -2.81
N ARG A 112 -5.74 13.22 -4.10
CA ARG A 112 -7.09 12.96 -4.61
C ARG A 112 -7.64 11.64 -4.11
N ARG A 113 -6.81 10.62 -3.96
CA ARG A 113 -7.23 9.29 -3.52
C ARG A 113 -8.03 9.31 -2.21
N TRP A 114 -7.73 10.25 -1.30
CA TRP A 114 -8.43 10.36 -0.02
C TRP A 114 -9.85 10.88 -0.17
N PHE A 115 -10.10 11.78 -1.12
CA PHE A 115 -11.46 12.25 -1.45
C PHE A 115 -12.29 11.14 -2.11
N LEU A 116 -11.66 10.31 -2.94
CA LEU A 116 -12.32 9.14 -3.53
C LEU A 116 -12.62 8.07 -2.46
N ILE A 117 -11.73 7.86 -1.50
CA ILE A 117 -11.96 6.97 -0.36
C ILE A 117 -13.13 7.52 0.49
N GLU A 118 -13.15 8.81 0.81
CA GLU A 118 -14.25 9.44 1.56
C GLU A 118 -15.60 9.20 0.86
N ALA A 119 -15.69 9.49 -0.43
CA ALA A 119 -16.88 9.27 -1.23
C ALA A 119 -17.32 7.81 -1.25
N PHE A 120 -16.37 6.87 -1.33
CA PHE A 120 -16.65 5.44 -1.27
C PHE A 120 -17.21 5.02 0.09
N LEU A 121 -16.59 5.47 1.17
CA LEU A 121 -17.02 5.14 2.54
C LEU A 121 -18.43 5.68 2.82
N GLU A 122 -18.73 6.87 2.33
CA GLU A 122 -20.07 7.47 2.44
C GLU A 122 -21.10 6.66 1.66
N ARG A 123 -20.82 6.36 0.38
CA ARG A 123 -21.72 5.59 -0.50
C ARG A 123 -22.02 4.20 0.04
N GLU A 124 -21.03 3.50 0.55
CA GLU A 124 -21.17 2.13 1.08
C GLU A 124 -21.57 2.11 2.57
N SER A 125 -21.77 3.27 3.19
CA SER A 125 -22.09 3.41 4.63
C SER A 125 -21.08 2.66 5.51
N LEU A 126 -19.80 2.77 5.18
CA LEU A 126 -18.70 2.16 5.92
C LEU A 126 -18.11 3.16 6.92
N ASP A 127 -17.75 2.69 8.10
CA ASP A 127 -17.09 3.51 9.11
C ASP A 127 -15.61 3.16 9.20
N ALA A 128 -15.28 1.99 9.67
CA ALA A 128 -13.89 1.53 9.79
C ALA A 128 -13.47 0.66 8.58
N PHE A 129 -12.18 0.69 8.23
CA PHE A 129 -11.64 -0.08 7.13
C PHE A 129 -10.13 -0.29 7.26
N TRP A 130 -9.60 -1.21 6.46
CA TRP A 130 -8.18 -1.36 6.21
C TRP A 130 -7.83 -0.74 4.85
N THR A 131 -6.73 -0.02 4.76
CA THR A 131 -6.23 0.48 3.48
C THR A 131 -4.74 0.23 3.35
N PHE A 132 -4.30 -0.17 2.17
CA PHE A 132 -2.89 -0.39 1.87
C PHE A 132 -2.57 0.13 0.48
N ASP A 133 -1.34 0.57 0.30
CA ASP A 133 -0.84 0.85 -1.04
C ASP A 133 -0.96 -0.42 -1.90
N SER A 134 -1.30 -0.26 -3.15
CA SER A 134 -1.61 -1.36 -4.06
C SER A 134 -0.44 -2.33 -4.32
N ASP A 135 0.78 -1.91 -4.01
CA ASP A 135 1.99 -2.73 -4.05
C ASP A 135 2.34 -3.37 -2.69
N THR A 136 1.41 -3.40 -1.76
CA THR A 136 1.54 -4.06 -0.46
C THR A 136 0.80 -5.40 -0.45
N LEU A 137 1.51 -6.50 -0.21
CA LEU A 137 0.92 -7.82 0.04
C LEU A 137 0.41 -7.89 1.48
N VAL A 138 -0.86 -8.21 1.68
CA VAL A 138 -1.47 -8.46 3.00
C VAL A 138 -1.27 -9.93 3.34
N LEU A 139 -0.37 -10.21 4.28
CA LEU A 139 0.11 -11.55 4.63
C LEU A 139 -0.53 -12.11 5.91
N GLY A 140 -1.27 -11.29 6.65
CA GLY A 140 -1.96 -11.67 7.88
C GLY A 140 -3.47 -11.78 7.72
N ASN A 141 -4.11 -12.53 8.61
CA ASN A 141 -5.57 -12.50 8.79
C ASN A 141 -5.95 -11.27 9.62
N LEU A 142 -6.48 -10.24 8.96
CA LEU A 142 -6.78 -8.95 9.60
C LEU A 142 -8.03 -9.00 10.50
N CYS A 143 -8.95 -9.98 10.32
CA CYS A 143 -10.10 -10.12 11.20
C CYS A 143 -9.69 -10.34 12.66
N GLU A 144 -8.65 -11.12 12.89
CA GLU A 144 -8.14 -11.44 14.23
C GLU A 144 -7.38 -10.27 14.88
N ARG A 145 -7.13 -9.20 14.15
CA ARG A 145 -6.25 -8.10 14.57
C ARG A 145 -6.96 -6.76 14.76
N GLU A 146 -8.19 -6.63 14.30
CA GLU A 146 -8.96 -5.36 14.43
C GLU A 146 -9.04 -4.86 15.87
N GLY A 147 -9.36 -5.73 16.81
CA GLY A 147 -9.49 -5.39 18.23
C GLY A 147 -8.22 -4.82 18.86
N ARG A 148 -7.04 -5.07 18.27
CA ARG A 148 -5.76 -4.55 18.79
C ARG A 148 -5.61 -3.05 18.57
N PHE A 149 -6.37 -2.48 17.64
CA PHE A 149 -6.27 -1.08 17.25
C PHE A 149 -7.47 -0.24 17.72
N SER A 150 -8.39 -0.81 18.52
CA SER A 150 -9.58 -0.13 19.01
C SER A 150 -9.29 1.17 19.78
N ASP A 151 -8.11 1.24 20.42
CA ASP A 151 -7.68 2.43 21.17
C ASP A 151 -7.01 3.50 20.29
N PHE A 152 -6.88 3.26 19.00
CA PHE A 152 -6.22 4.14 18.05
C PHE A 152 -7.22 4.56 16.95
N GLU A 153 -7.07 5.80 16.45
CA GLU A 153 -7.87 6.26 15.32
C GLU A 153 -7.37 5.66 14.01
N ALA A 154 -6.05 5.38 13.91
CA ALA A 154 -5.45 4.73 12.75
C ALA A 154 -4.10 4.08 13.06
N THR A 155 -3.63 3.26 12.12
CA THR A 155 -2.22 2.90 12.02
C THR A 155 -1.50 3.76 11.00
N THR A 156 -0.18 3.87 11.15
CA THR A 156 0.68 4.63 10.26
C THR A 156 1.86 3.80 9.80
N GLN A 157 2.42 4.16 8.65
CA GLN A 157 3.66 3.61 8.10
C GLN A 157 4.63 4.74 7.70
N CYS A 158 5.78 4.39 7.12
CA CYS A 158 6.78 5.35 6.64
C CYS A 158 7.18 6.37 7.73
N LYS A 159 7.60 5.87 8.88
CA LYS A 159 8.01 6.72 10.02
C LYS A 159 6.90 7.67 10.49
N ASP A 160 5.68 7.15 10.61
CA ASP A 160 4.47 7.89 11.01
C ASP A 160 3.98 8.96 10.02
N GLN A 161 4.43 8.95 8.79
CA GLN A 161 4.06 9.95 7.80
C GLN A 161 2.95 9.48 6.83
N CYS A 162 2.63 8.20 6.81
CA CYS A 162 1.65 7.64 5.88
C CYS A 162 0.47 7.04 6.64
N LEU A 163 -0.75 7.47 6.31
CA LEU A 163 -1.97 6.80 6.77
C LEU A 163 -2.13 5.51 6.00
N ASN A 164 -1.84 4.39 6.65
CA ASN A 164 -1.85 3.07 6.04
C ASN A 164 -2.12 1.98 7.09
N GLY A 165 -2.84 0.93 6.71
CA GLY A 165 -3.28 -0.13 7.61
C GLY A 165 -4.70 0.11 8.12
N TRP A 166 -4.91 0.09 9.43
CA TRP A 166 -6.19 0.29 10.07
C TRP A 166 -6.61 1.77 10.09
N VAL A 167 -7.87 2.02 9.77
CA VAL A 167 -8.53 3.32 9.92
C VAL A 167 -9.84 3.09 10.67
N GLY A 168 -9.93 3.61 11.89
CA GLY A 168 -11.00 3.31 12.84
C GLY A 168 -12.32 4.02 12.56
N SER A 169 -12.32 5.09 11.76
CA SER A 169 -13.56 5.78 11.44
C SER A 169 -13.50 6.58 10.13
N ARG A 170 -14.65 6.68 9.46
CA ARG A 170 -14.84 7.58 8.32
C ARG A 170 -14.59 9.04 8.70
N SER A 171 -14.91 9.41 9.93
CA SER A 171 -14.72 10.79 10.40
C SER A 171 -13.26 11.22 10.38
N LEU A 172 -12.31 10.31 10.63
CA LEU A 172 -10.88 10.59 10.47
C LEU A 172 -10.54 10.96 9.02
N VAL A 173 -11.06 10.21 8.04
CA VAL A 173 -10.84 10.51 6.62
C VAL A 173 -11.44 11.86 6.25
N SER A 174 -12.66 12.17 6.75
CA SER A 174 -13.32 13.45 6.50
C SER A 174 -12.57 14.64 7.08
N ARG A 175 -11.99 14.49 8.29
CA ARG A 175 -11.12 15.52 8.89
C ARG A 175 -9.82 15.67 8.09
N TYR A 176 -9.25 14.56 7.63
CA TYR A 176 -8.02 14.60 6.84
C TYR A 176 -8.22 15.26 5.47
N THR A 177 -9.31 14.93 4.74
CA THR A 177 -9.61 15.59 3.46
C THR A 177 -9.87 17.09 3.65
N GLN A 178 -10.54 17.49 4.76
CA GLN A 178 -10.68 18.89 5.08
C GLN A 178 -9.32 19.55 5.36
N SER A 179 -8.46 18.89 6.14
CA SER A 179 -7.09 19.40 6.40
C SER A 179 -6.27 19.56 5.12
N ILE A 180 -6.44 18.68 4.12
CA ILE A 180 -5.80 18.85 2.80
C ILE A 180 -6.28 20.16 2.14
N LEU A 181 -7.60 20.42 2.14
CA LEU A 181 -8.16 21.66 1.60
C LEU A 181 -7.59 22.89 2.31
N ASP A 182 -7.58 22.88 3.64
CA ASP A 182 -7.07 23.96 4.47
C ASP A 182 -5.58 24.23 4.21
N GLN A 183 -4.77 23.17 4.11
CA GLN A 183 -3.33 23.27 3.81
C GLN A 183 -3.06 23.88 2.43
N PHE A 184 -3.83 23.50 1.40
CA PHE A 184 -3.69 24.08 0.06
C PHE A 184 -4.32 25.48 -0.09
N SER A 185 -5.15 25.89 0.85
CA SER A 185 -5.73 27.23 0.89
C SER A 185 -4.90 28.21 1.73
N ASP A 186 -3.97 27.70 2.55
CA ASP A 186 -3.08 28.49 3.41
C ASP A 186 -1.77 28.84 2.67
N GLU A 187 -1.72 29.99 2.03
CA GLU A 187 -0.52 30.43 1.28
C GLU A 187 0.72 30.56 2.18
N ALA A 188 0.56 30.92 3.45
CA ALA A 188 1.70 30.99 4.39
C ALA A 188 2.29 29.60 4.62
N TYR A 189 1.43 28.59 4.82
CA TYR A 189 1.87 27.19 4.94
C TYR A 189 2.55 26.70 3.66
N LEU A 190 1.99 26.97 2.49
CA LEU A 190 2.58 26.57 1.21
C LEU A 190 3.93 27.24 0.97
N GLN A 191 4.10 28.48 1.38
CA GLN A 191 5.37 29.18 1.31
C GLN A 191 6.45 28.49 2.16
N VAL A 192 6.09 28.03 3.36
CA VAL A 192 7.00 27.23 4.22
C VAL A 192 7.42 25.94 3.50
N GLN A 193 6.50 25.24 2.81
CA GLN A 193 6.84 24.05 2.04
C GLN A 193 7.78 24.37 0.86
N ARG A 194 7.56 25.49 0.15
CA ARG A 194 8.46 25.92 -0.93
C ARG A 194 9.87 26.21 -0.40
N GLU A 195 10.01 26.91 0.74
CA GLU A 195 11.33 27.18 1.35
C GLU A 195 12.04 25.88 1.77
N LYS A 196 11.33 24.93 2.39
CA LYS A 196 11.84 23.60 2.70
C LYS A 196 12.40 22.89 1.46
N LEU A 197 11.72 23.00 0.33
CA LEU A 197 12.11 22.32 -0.92
C LEU A 197 13.25 23.04 -1.67
N LYS A 198 13.58 24.29 -1.36
CA LYS A 198 14.83 24.90 -1.83
C LYS A 198 16.05 24.17 -1.26
N VAL A 199 15.99 23.76 0.03
CA VAL A 199 17.04 22.99 0.69
C VAL A 199 17.02 21.53 0.23
N HIS A 200 15.83 20.95 0.09
CA HIS A 200 15.61 19.56 -0.32
C HIS A 200 15.13 19.45 -1.77
N ALA A 201 15.92 19.98 -2.70
CA ALA A 201 15.54 20.17 -4.09
C ALA A 201 15.10 18.89 -4.86
N GLY A 202 15.45 17.70 -4.35
CA GLY A 202 15.04 16.40 -4.92
C GLY A 202 13.67 15.90 -4.45
N LEU A 203 12.97 16.60 -3.55
CA LEU A 203 11.70 16.20 -2.96
C LEU A 203 10.53 17.03 -3.51
N SER A 204 9.32 16.64 -3.12
CA SER A 204 8.08 17.38 -3.36
C SER A 204 7.22 17.34 -2.09
N PHE A 205 6.36 18.33 -1.92
CA PHE A 205 5.27 18.26 -0.96
C PHE A 205 4.25 17.24 -1.45
N ASN A 206 3.96 16.23 -0.64
CA ASN A 206 3.08 15.14 -0.97
C ASN A 206 2.13 14.82 0.20
N GLU A 207 1.27 13.83 0.03
CA GLU A 207 0.25 13.50 1.03
C GLU A 207 0.84 12.96 2.34
N MET A 208 2.07 12.45 2.34
CA MET A 208 2.74 12.00 3.57
C MET A 208 3.13 13.19 4.45
N ASP A 209 3.69 14.26 3.85
CA ASP A 209 3.97 15.52 4.56
C ASP A 209 2.66 16.14 5.09
N SER A 210 1.60 16.10 4.28
CA SER A 210 0.27 16.61 4.64
C SER A 210 -0.36 15.82 5.80
N PHE A 211 -0.29 14.49 5.76
CA PHE A 211 -0.83 13.65 6.84
C PHE A 211 -0.04 13.83 8.14
N ALA A 212 1.29 13.91 8.06
CA ALA A 212 2.12 14.17 9.23
C ALA A 212 1.73 15.49 9.92
N GLU A 213 1.47 16.54 9.14
CA GLU A 213 1.00 17.83 9.66
C GLU A 213 -0.41 17.75 10.24
N PHE A 214 -1.35 17.09 9.56
CA PHE A 214 -2.70 16.82 10.05
C PHE A 214 -2.65 16.10 11.40
N ARG A 215 -1.91 15.00 11.48
CA ARG A 215 -1.76 14.22 12.70
C ARG A 215 -1.23 15.06 13.87
N ARG A 216 -0.26 15.95 13.58
CA ARG A 216 0.32 16.84 14.58
C ARG A 216 -0.67 17.90 15.07
N ARG A 217 -1.43 18.51 14.14
CA ARG A 217 -2.41 19.57 14.48
C ARG A 217 -3.63 19.04 15.25
N GLU A 218 -4.15 17.91 14.80
CA GLU A 218 -5.36 17.29 15.33
C GLU A 218 -5.10 16.30 16.48
N PHE A 219 -3.85 16.10 16.88
CA PHE A 219 -3.44 15.13 17.92
C PHE A 219 -4.00 13.73 17.67
N VAL A 220 -4.03 13.29 16.39
CA VAL A 220 -4.57 11.99 16.00
C VAL A 220 -3.78 10.86 16.67
N LYS A 221 -4.48 10.01 17.41
CA LYS A 221 -3.88 8.88 18.13
C LYS A 221 -3.63 7.73 17.17
N THR A 222 -2.36 7.54 16.81
CA THR A 222 -1.95 6.52 15.82
C THR A 222 -1.05 5.47 16.42
N TRP A 223 -1.04 4.26 15.79
CA TRP A 223 -0.07 3.21 16.03
C TRP A 223 0.88 3.08 14.84
N HIS A 224 2.17 3.19 15.07
CA HIS A 224 3.17 2.99 14.01
C HIS A 224 3.30 1.51 13.64
N GLY A 225 3.06 1.17 12.37
CA GLY A 225 2.95 -0.20 11.89
C GLY A 225 4.19 -1.07 12.09
N GLU A 226 5.40 -0.51 12.02
CA GLU A 226 6.64 -1.25 12.31
C GLU A 226 6.91 -1.45 13.81
N LYS A 227 6.15 -0.80 14.70
CA LYS A 227 6.21 -1.10 16.12
C LYS A 227 5.53 -2.45 16.36
N SER A 228 6.30 -3.40 16.90
CA SER A 228 5.78 -4.75 17.12
C SER A 228 4.62 -4.76 18.11
N ILE A 229 3.56 -5.51 17.78
CA ILE A 229 2.47 -5.89 18.66
C ILE A 229 2.33 -7.41 18.60
N ASP A 230 2.49 -8.08 19.75
CA ASP A 230 2.46 -9.54 19.85
C ASP A 230 3.41 -10.26 18.88
N GLY A 231 4.60 -9.67 18.61
CA GLY A 231 5.57 -10.24 17.69
C GLY A 231 5.23 -10.06 16.19
N GLU A 232 4.24 -9.24 15.87
CA GLU A 232 3.79 -8.95 14.50
C GLU A 232 3.98 -7.47 14.16
N ILE A 233 4.25 -7.17 12.87
CA ILE A 233 4.40 -5.81 12.35
C ILE A 233 3.74 -5.66 10.96
N PHE A 234 3.42 -4.41 10.60
CA PHE A 234 3.16 -4.02 9.23
C PHE A 234 4.46 -3.46 8.62
N ASP A 235 4.90 -4.03 7.52
CA ASP A 235 6.15 -3.63 6.86
C ASP A 235 6.00 -2.28 6.15
N ASP A 236 6.86 -1.31 6.45
CA ASP A 236 6.88 -0.01 5.77
C ASP A 236 7.31 -0.13 4.30
N ALA A 237 8.42 -0.80 4.05
CA ALA A 237 8.89 -1.25 2.75
C ALA A 237 10.06 -2.22 2.93
N LEU A 238 10.21 -3.20 2.05
CA LEU A 238 11.34 -4.13 2.10
C LEU A 238 12.70 -3.44 2.00
N ALA A 239 12.77 -2.30 1.32
CA ALA A 239 13.98 -1.51 1.18
C ALA A 239 14.32 -0.65 2.41
N PHE A 240 13.41 -0.51 3.38
CA PHE A 240 13.67 0.25 4.61
C PHE A 240 14.24 -0.68 5.67
N THR A 241 15.55 -0.65 5.81
CA THR A 241 16.32 -1.65 6.56
C THR A 241 16.89 -1.15 7.89
N GLU A 242 16.52 0.05 8.33
CA GLU A 242 17.14 0.70 9.49
C GLU A 242 17.02 -0.16 10.76
N SER A 243 15.85 -0.69 11.04
CA SER A 243 15.55 -1.46 12.25
C SER A 243 15.75 -2.98 12.10
N PHE A 244 16.06 -3.48 10.90
CA PHE A 244 16.08 -4.91 10.60
C PHE A 244 17.43 -5.39 10.05
N GLU A 245 17.71 -6.69 10.21
CA GLU A 245 18.85 -7.32 9.55
C GLU A 245 18.71 -7.17 8.02
N VAL A 246 19.84 -6.86 7.39
CA VAL A 246 19.91 -6.64 5.94
C VAL A 246 20.30 -7.95 5.26
N ALA A 247 19.65 -8.27 4.14
CA ALA A 247 20.01 -9.41 3.32
C ALA A 247 21.45 -9.24 2.78
N THR A 248 22.19 -10.35 2.72
CA THR A 248 23.56 -10.35 2.21
C THR A 248 23.61 -9.95 0.74
N GLU A 249 22.67 -10.45 -0.05
CA GLU A 249 22.57 -10.12 -1.46
C GLU A 249 21.65 -8.91 -1.68
N LYS A 250 22.10 -8.03 -2.56
CA LYS A 250 21.28 -6.88 -3.00
C LYS A 250 20.36 -7.28 -4.14
N VAL A 251 19.12 -6.85 -4.08
CA VAL A 251 18.15 -7.01 -5.17
C VAL A 251 18.68 -6.29 -6.42
N LEU A 252 18.76 -7.01 -7.54
CA LEU A 252 19.36 -6.54 -8.80
C LEU A 252 20.79 -5.96 -8.63
N GLY A 253 21.52 -6.38 -7.59
CA GLY A 253 22.87 -5.89 -7.29
C GLY A 253 22.93 -4.46 -6.75
N LYS A 254 21.79 -3.81 -6.50
CA LYS A 254 21.71 -2.38 -6.13
C LYS A 254 20.96 -2.13 -4.83
N THR A 255 19.76 -2.69 -4.67
CA THR A 255 18.85 -2.36 -3.57
C THR A 255 19.08 -3.30 -2.39
N ALA A 256 19.49 -2.74 -1.26
CA ALA A 256 19.48 -3.45 0.02
C ALA A 256 18.03 -3.67 0.45
N THR A 257 17.75 -4.83 1.05
CA THR A 257 16.43 -5.18 1.57
C THR A 257 16.53 -5.79 2.95
N LYS A 258 15.43 -5.81 3.68
CA LYS A 258 15.31 -6.62 4.90
C LYS A 258 15.66 -8.06 4.58
N ARG A 259 16.39 -8.72 5.47
CA ARG A 259 16.62 -10.15 5.41
C ARG A 259 15.35 -10.85 5.86
N LEU A 260 14.79 -11.68 4.99
CA LEU A 260 13.52 -12.35 5.22
C LEU A 260 13.71 -13.84 5.48
N TRP A 261 12.83 -14.36 6.32
CA TRP A 261 12.78 -15.76 6.75
C TRP A 261 11.37 -16.30 6.61
N THR A 262 11.25 -17.62 6.49
CA THR A 262 9.95 -18.28 6.43
C THR A 262 9.96 -19.61 7.16
N ASP A 263 8.82 -19.96 7.78
CA ASP A 263 8.50 -21.29 8.28
C ASP A 263 7.70 -22.13 7.26
N GLY A 264 7.51 -21.60 6.03
CA GLY A 264 6.70 -22.19 4.98
C GLY A 264 5.29 -21.62 4.86
N GLU A 265 4.79 -20.91 5.88
CA GLU A 265 3.44 -20.31 5.90
C GLU A 265 3.48 -18.81 6.14
N SER A 266 4.42 -18.34 6.95
CA SER A 266 4.57 -16.95 7.37
C SER A 266 5.92 -16.41 6.94
N ILE A 267 6.03 -15.09 6.89
CA ILE A 267 7.26 -14.37 6.58
C ILE A 267 7.68 -13.57 7.80
N PHE A 268 8.96 -13.59 8.08
CA PHE A 268 9.56 -12.95 9.24
C PHE A 268 10.71 -12.06 8.82
N ALA A 269 10.92 -10.98 9.59
CA ALA A 269 12.14 -10.19 9.59
C ALA A 269 12.78 -10.26 10.98
N LYS A 270 14.10 -10.03 11.06
CA LYS A 270 14.81 -10.06 12.32
C LYS A 270 15.22 -8.65 12.72
N CYS A 271 14.78 -8.21 13.90
CA CYS A 271 15.12 -6.91 14.45
C CYS A 271 16.60 -6.83 14.81
N LYS A 272 17.25 -5.70 14.54
CA LYS A 272 18.66 -5.47 14.91
C LYS A 272 18.83 -5.28 16.41
N ALA A 273 17.92 -4.57 17.04
CA ALA A 273 18.06 -4.14 18.44
C ALA A 273 18.04 -5.30 19.43
N ASN A 274 17.02 -6.16 19.35
CA ASN A 274 16.80 -7.26 20.30
C ASN A 274 17.05 -8.64 19.70
N ARG A 275 17.36 -8.73 18.43
CA ARG A 275 17.59 -9.98 17.68
C ARG A 275 16.36 -10.86 17.55
N ASP A 276 15.17 -10.36 17.86
CA ASP A 276 13.92 -11.09 17.77
C ASP A 276 13.42 -11.20 16.32
N PHE A 277 12.77 -12.31 16.01
CA PHE A 277 12.02 -12.46 14.78
C PHE A 277 10.62 -11.89 14.96
N VAL A 278 10.21 -11.02 14.04
CA VAL A 278 8.85 -10.49 13.99
C VAL A 278 8.17 -10.96 12.71
N ARG A 279 6.91 -11.35 12.83
CA ARG A 279 6.09 -11.78 11.70
C ARG A 279 5.62 -10.54 10.90
N LEU A 280 5.71 -10.62 9.59
CA LEU A 280 5.18 -9.59 8.71
C LEU A 280 3.69 -9.85 8.45
N LEU A 281 2.82 -8.93 8.89
CA LEU A 281 1.39 -8.90 8.52
C LEU A 281 1.17 -8.32 7.13
N THR A 282 2.10 -7.48 6.68
CA THR A 282 2.16 -6.95 5.32
C THR A 282 3.58 -7.02 4.79
N CYS A 283 3.73 -6.95 3.49
CA CYS A 283 5.01 -6.82 2.81
C CYS A 283 4.87 -5.79 1.70
N ASN A 284 5.41 -4.60 1.92
CA ASN A 284 5.40 -3.55 0.91
C ASN A 284 6.50 -3.82 -0.12
N MET A 285 6.07 -4.04 -1.35
CA MET A 285 6.88 -4.47 -2.49
C MET A 285 7.30 -3.32 -3.41
N SER A 286 7.20 -2.07 -2.93
CA SER A 286 7.63 -0.89 -3.71
C SER A 286 9.03 -1.10 -4.28
N TRP A 287 9.17 -0.87 -5.58
CA TRP A 287 10.41 -1.01 -6.36
C TRP A 287 10.99 -2.44 -6.45
N MET A 288 10.29 -3.46 -5.96
CA MET A 288 10.75 -4.83 -6.04
C MET A 288 10.48 -5.44 -7.42
N PRO A 289 11.43 -6.18 -7.99
CA PRO A 289 11.24 -6.85 -9.28
C PRO A 289 10.29 -8.06 -9.16
N ASP A 290 9.72 -8.47 -10.30
CA ASP A 290 8.72 -9.53 -10.39
C ASP A 290 9.13 -10.85 -9.73
N TYR A 291 10.42 -11.21 -9.76
CA TYR A 291 10.85 -12.46 -9.15
C TYR A 291 10.73 -12.43 -7.62
N MET A 292 10.88 -11.26 -7.00
CA MET A 292 10.64 -11.08 -5.55
C MET A 292 9.17 -11.28 -5.22
N TRP A 293 8.28 -10.67 -6.01
CA TRP A 293 6.84 -10.88 -5.87
C TRP A 293 6.49 -12.37 -5.93
N ARG A 294 7.01 -13.10 -6.92
CA ARG A 294 6.75 -14.53 -7.06
C ARG A 294 7.24 -15.35 -5.85
N ARG A 295 8.38 -14.99 -5.28
CA ARG A 295 8.92 -15.67 -4.08
C ARG A 295 8.06 -15.45 -2.86
N ILE A 296 7.75 -14.19 -2.55
CA ILE A 296 6.92 -13.86 -1.40
C ILE A 296 5.53 -14.51 -1.54
N MET A 297 4.96 -14.48 -2.74
CA MET A 297 3.68 -15.14 -3.02
C MET A 297 3.74 -16.66 -2.91
N ALA A 298 4.85 -17.29 -3.26
CA ALA A 298 4.99 -18.74 -3.13
C ALA A 298 4.90 -19.16 -1.65
N VAL A 299 5.55 -18.41 -0.76
CA VAL A 299 5.40 -18.61 0.69
C VAL A 299 3.97 -18.36 1.13
N ALA A 300 3.40 -17.19 0.78
CA ALA A 300 2.02 -16.83 1.14
C ALA A 300 0.98 -17.86 0.65
N LYS A 301 1.29 -18.65 -0.39
CA LYS A 301 0.42 -19.73 -0.89
C LYS A 301 0.58 -21.06 -0.14
N GLY A 302 1.45 -21.14 0.87
CA GLY A 302 1.76 -22.40 1.54
C GLY A 302 2.52 -23.39 0.64
N GLY A 303 3.24 -22.88 -0.36
CA GLY A 303 4.00 -23.67 -1.33
C GLY A 303 5.45 -23.95 -0.92
N GLY A 304 5.84 -23.65 0.31
CA GLY A 304 7.07 -24.15 0.91
C GLY A 304 6.85 -25.62 1.30
N ASN A 305 7.68 -26.52 0.77
CA ASN A 305 7.60 -27.97 1.03
C ASN A 305 7.25 -28.29 2.50
N GLY A 306 5.97 -28.56 2.75
CA GLY A 306 5.44 -29.46 3.76
C GLY A 306 5.91 -29.40 5.22
N LEU A 307 6.42 -28.29 5.73
CA LEU A 307 6.66 -28.12 7.17
C LEU A 307 5.41 -27.55 7.85
N ARG A 308 4.46 -28.42 8.17
CA ARG A 308 3.39 -28.10 9.11
C ARG A 308 4.01 -27.94 10.50
N VAL A 309 4.22 -26.69 10.92
CA VAL A 309 4.55 -26.40 12.32
C VAL A 309 3.23 -26.30 13.09
N ALA A 310 2.85 -27.38 13.73
CA ALA A 310 1.73 -27.39 14.69
C ALA A 310 2.05 -26.41 15.84
N GLY A 311 1.11 -25.54 16.15
CA GLY A 311 1.17 -24.45 17.11
C GLY A 311 1.83 -24.77 18.45
N ARG A 312 3.10 -24.48 18.57
CA ARG A 312 3.87 -24.24 19.79
C ARG A 312 5.16 -23.52 19.41
N GLY A 313 5.41 -22.36 20.00
CA GLY A 313 6.62 -21.55 19.99
C GLY A 313 7.58 -21.75 18.81
N LEU A 314 7.71 -20.75 17.97
CA LEU A 314 8.66 -20.76 16.84
C LEU A 314 10.06 -21.15 17.36
N ARG A 315 10.51 -22.36 17.06
CA ARG A 315 11.91 -22.71 17.23
C ARG A 315 12.69 -22.14 16.06
N MET A 316 13.71 -21.33 16.34
CA MET A 316 14.58 -20.70 15.34
C MET A 316 15.20 -21.70 14.35
N SER A 317 15.30 -22.99 14.74
CA SER A 317 15.79 -24.08 13.88
C SER A 317 14.92 -24.40 12.65
N ASN A 318 13.69 -23.90 12.59
CA ASN A 318 12.75 -24.22 11.51
C ASN A 318 12.58 -23.08 10.48
N LEU A 319 13.27 -21.95 10.69
CA LEU A 319 13.20 -20.82 9.76
C LEU A 319 14.22 -20.99 8.64
N VAL A 320 13.74 -20.83 7.41
CA VAL A 320 14.56 -20.85 6.19
C VAL A 320 14.65 -19.43 5.64
N GLU A 321 15.86 -18.99 5.29
CA GLU A 321 16.08 -17.69 4.67
C GLU A 321 15.52 -17.64 3.25
N ILE A 322 14.80 -16.57 2.94
CA ILE A 322 14.30 -16.28 1.59
C ILE A 322 15.41 -15.62 0.79
N SER A 323 15.99 -16.32 -0.19
CA SER A 323 17.05 -15.78 -1.04
C SER A 323 16.61 -14.55 -1.82
N MET A 324 17.48 -13.53 -1.88
CA MET A 324 17.28 -12.29 -2.67
C MET A 324 17.94 -12.35 -4.05
N VAL A 325 18.64 -13.45 -4.37
CA VAL A 325 19.34 -13.62 -5.64
C VAL A 325 18.36 -13.70 -6.82
N GLU A 326 18.59 -12.90 -7.85
CA GLU A 326 17.80 -12.99 -9.09
C GLU A 326 18.04 -14.35 -9.78
N PRO A 327 16.99 -15.15 -10.07
CA PRO A 327 17.15 -16.37 -10.83
C PRO A 327 17.81 -16.13 -12.19
N VAL A 328 18.65 -17.06 -12.64
CA VAL A 328 19.38 -16.91 -13.92
C VAL A 328 18.42 -16.69 -15.09
N ILE A 329 17.29 -17.40 -15.10
CA ILE A 329 16.26 -17.25 -16.14
C ILE A 329 15.65 -15.85 -16.16
N ASP A 330 15.32 -15.27 -14.99
CA ASP A 330 14.79 -13.91 -14.88
C ASP A 330 15.81 -12.87 -15.33
N ARG A 331 17.09 -13.10 -15.02
CA ARG A 331 18.21 -12.25 -15.48
C ARG A 331 18.34 -12.27 -17.00
N LEU A 332 18.20 -13.42 -17.62
CA LEU A 332 18.23 -13.57 -19.08
C LEU A 332 17.05 -12.83 -19.71
N PHE A 333 15.82 -13.05 -19.23
CA PHE A 333 14.63 -12.36 -19.74
C PHE A 333 14.73 -10.83 -19.59
N ARG A 334 15.24 -10.34 -18.48
CA ARG A 334 15.44 -8.90 -18.27
C ARG A 334 16.45 -8.32 -19.25
N LYS A 335 17.58 -9.01 -19.49
CA LYS A 335 18.59 -8.59 -20.46
C LYS A 335 18.01 -8.56 -21.87
N THR A 336 17.25 -9.57 -22.26
CA THR A 336 16.61 -9.65 -23.57
C THR A 336 15.58 -8.52 -23.77
N LYS A 337 14.72 -8.25 -22.78
CA LYS A 337 13.78 -7.13 -22.83
C LYS A 337 14.51 -5.78 -23.00
N MET A 338 15.61 -5.61 -22.29
CA MET A 338 16.41 -4.38 -22.38
C MET A 338 17.08 -4.23 -23.75
N LEU A 339 17.54 -5.33 -24.35
CA LEU A 339 18.11 -5.33 -25.70
C LEU A 339 17.05 -4.99 -26.76
N ILE A 340 15.87 -5.62 -26.70
CA ILE A 340 14.74 -5.31 -27.59
C ILE A 340 14.32 -3.84 -27.46
N TRP A 341 14.28 -3.29 -26.24
CA TRP A 341 13.94 -1.92 -25.99
C TRP A 341 14.97 -0.94 -26.62
N LYS A 342 16.29 -1.24 -26.48
CA LYS A 342 17.36 -0.46 -27.12
C LYS A 342 17.24 -0.48 -28.65
N VAL A 343 17.06 -1.67 -29.23
CA VAL A 343 16.92 -1.82 -30.69
C VAL A 343 15.71 -1.03 -31.22
N ARG A 344 14.57 -1.05 -30.48
CA ARG A 344 13.37 -0.29 -30.88
C ARG A 344 13.53 1.23 -30.78
N ARG A 345 14.50 1.72 -30.01
CA ARG A 345 14.80 3.16 -29.85
C ARG A 345 16.03 3.63 -30.63
N GLY A 346 16.64 2.77 -31.44
CA GLY A 346 17.78 3.15 -32.30
C GLY A 346 19.10 3.35 -31.52
N PHE A 347 19.25 2.71 -30.34
CA PHE A 347 20.50 2.67 -29.59
C PHE A 347 21.24 1.34 -29.82
#